data_5ccb17aed7f11ae1f59095db10867525
#
_entry.id   5ccb17aed7f11ae1f59095db10867525
#
_cell.length_a   1.000
_cell.length_b   1.000
_cell.length_c   1.000
_cell.angle_alpha   90.00
_cell.angle_beta   90.00
_cell.angle_gamma   90.00
#
_symmetry.space_group_name_H-M   'P 1'
#
loop_
_entity.id
_entity.type
_entity.pdbx_description
1 polymer ?
#
loop_
_entity_poly.entity_id
_entity_poly.type
_entity_poly.pdbx_seq_one_letter_code
_entity_poly.pdbx_strand_id
1 'polypeptide(L)'
;LAPYGACRICSVEVALEKDGPTRVVASCHTPVAENQHIFTSNEELTDLRKNIVELVLTDHPMECDGCEVNNNCELQTVANDLGISDHRYNSPKQHKGIPRDTSHDYMRMNLDNCINCGRCVRACDEIQGSFVLTMSGRGFESRITTDNDMMFGDSSCVSCGACAHTCPTDAISDLSLIHI
;
A
#
# COMPACT_ATOMS: atom_id res chain seq x y z
N LEU A 1 -10.86 7.36 2.50
CA LEU A 1 -9.65 7.84 3.19
C LEU A 1 -9.26 9.22 2.65
N ALA A 2 -8.85 10.13 3.54
CA ALA A 2 -8.37 11.45 3.13
C ALA A 2 -7.12 11.36 2.24
N PRO A 3 -6.85 12.34 1.34
CA PRO A 3 -5.61 12.38 0.56
C PRO A 3 -4.38 12.41 1.47
N TYR A 4 -3.35 11.62 1.14
CA TYR A 4 -2.18 11.45 2.02
C TYR A 4 -0.85 11.88 1.37
N GLY A 5 -0.69 11.65 0.06
CA GLY A 5 0.48 12.08 -0.71
C GLY A 5 1.79 11.33 -0.40
N ALA A 6 1.77 10.24 0.36
CA ALA A 6 2.98 9.57 0.86
C ALA A 6 3.67 8.70 -0.20
N CYS A 7 2.93 7.82 -0.89
CA CYS A 7 3.54 6.83 -1.80
C CYS A 7 4.05 7.42 -3.12
N ARG A 8 3.58 8.59 -3.54
CA ARG A 8 3.99 9.33 -4.75
C ARG A 8 3.73 8.61 -6.08
N ILE A 9 3.07 7.47 -6.10
CA ILE A 9 2.75 6.74 -7.34
C ILE A 9 1.81 7.54 -8.27
N CYS A 10 1.01 8.45 -7.72
CA CYS A 10 0.13 9.35 -8.44
C CYS A 10 0.84 10.64 -8.90
N SER A 11 2.17 10.69 -8.96
CA SER A 11 2.92 11.88 -9.38
C SER A 11 2.53 12.33 -10.79
N VAL A 12 2.32 13.62 -10.93
CA VAL A 12 2.04 14.32 -12.18
C VAL A 12 2.89 15.58 -12.25
N GLU A 13 3.16 16.09 -13.45
CA GLU A 13 3.73 17.42 -13.61
C GLU A 13 2.63 18.45 -13.74
N VAL A 14 2.85 19.60 -13.13
CA VAL A 14 1.94 20.75 -13.22
C VAL A 14 2.70 22.01 -13.60
N ALA A 15 2.09 22.83 -14.48
CA ALA A 15 2.54 24.16 -14.84
C ALA A 15 1.39 25.16 -14.70
N LEU A 16 1.69 26.42 -14.40
CA LEU A 16 0.70 27.50 -14.37
C LEU A 16 0.50 28.15 -15.74
N GLU A 17 1.46 27.98 -16.64
CA GLU A 17 1.44 28.45 -18.01
C GLU A 17 1.75 27.30 -18.96
N LYS A 18 1.21 27.32 -20.19
CA LYS A 18 1.30 26.22 -21.15
C LYS A 18 2.73 25.76 -21.45
N ASP A 19 3.67 26.68 -21.54
CA ASP A 19 5.08 26.42 -21.83
C ASP A 19 5.98 26.87 -20.65
N GLY A 20 5.39 27.03 -19.47
CA GLY A 20 6.09 27.46 -18.27
C GLY A 20 6.82 26.31 -17.57
N PRO A 21 7.59 26.62 -16.52
CA PRO A 21 8.30 25.61 -15.74
C PRO A 21 7.31 24.64 -15.08
N THR A 22 7.61 23.35 -15.21
CA THR A 22 6.84 22.27 -14.57
C THR A 22 7.41 21.94 -13.19
N ARG A 23 6.55 21.38 -12.34
CA ARG A 23 6.95 20.74 -11.08
C ARG A 23 6.21 19.44 -10.87
N VAL A 24 6.88 18.44 -10.32
CA VAL A 24 6.26 17.15 -9.98
C VAL A 24 5.54 17.26 -8.64
N VAL A 25 4.27 16.88 -8.63
CA VAL A 25 3.42 16.88 -7.43
C VAL A 25 2.65 15.56 -7.28
N ALA A 26 2.19 15.27 -6.06
CA ALA A 26 1.27 14.15 -5.81
C ALA A 26 -0.16 14.60 -6.13
N SER A 27 -0.77 14.06 -7.19
CA SER A 27 -2.11 14.47 -7.63
C SER A 27 -3.20 14.18 -6.59
N CYS A 28 -3.05 13.15 -5.78
CA CYS A 28 -4.00 12.81 -4.72
C CYS A 28 -4.07 13.86 -3.59
N HIS A 29 -3.06 14.73 -3.46
CA HIS A 29 -2.94 15.68 -2.33
C HIS A 29 -2.80 17.15 -2.80
N THR A 30 -2.64 17.39 -4.09
CA THR A 30 -2.45 18.74 -4.63
C THR A 30 -3.77 19.25 -5.17
N PRO A 31 -4.30 20.35 -4.62
CA PRO A 31 -5.50 20.99 -5.17
C PRO A 31 -5.26 21.46 -6.61
N VAL A 32 -6.27 21.35 -7.44
CA VAL A 32 -6.25 21.94 -8.78
C VAL A 32 -6.41 23.47 -8.70
N ALA A 33 -5.76 24.18 -9.60
CA ALA A 33 -5.89 25.63 -9.74
C ALA A 33 -6.45 25.97 -11.12
N GLU A 34 -7.04 27.16 -11.21
CA GLU A 34 -7.54 27.69 -12.49
C GLU A 34 -6.36 27.88 -13.47
N ASN A 35 -6.60 27.55 -14.74
CA ASN A 35 -5.59 27.58 -15.83
C ASN A 35 -4.35 26.69 -15.62
N GLN A 36 -4.42 25.72 -14.71
CA GLN A 36 -3.33 24.78 -14.49
C GLN A 36 -3.24 23.76 -15.63
N HIS A 37 -2.04 23.60 -16.19
CA HIS A 37 -1.72 22.55 -17.14
C HIS A 37 -1.18 21.33 -16.38
N ILE A 38 -1.76 20.15 -16.65
CA ILE A 38 -1.41 18.90 -15.94
C ILE A 38 -0.94 17.88 -16.96
N PHE A 39 0.26 17.36 -16.79
CA PHE A 39 0.83 16.30 -17.60
C PHE A 39 0.84 15.03 -16.75
N THR A 40 0.11 14.02 -17.21
CA THR A 40 -0.08 12.76 -16.46
C THR A 40 0.89 11.67 -16.86
N SER A 41 1.57 11.82 -18.02
CA SER A 41 2.49 10.83 -18.56
C SER A 41 3.57 11.50 -19.38
N ASN A 42 4.81 11.18 -19.07
CA ASN A 42 6.02 11.41 -19.85
C ASN A 42 7.10 10.43 -19.40
N GLU A 43 8.28 10.47 -19.99
CA GLU A 43 9.37 9.56 -19.66
C GLU A 43 9.82 9.70 -18.19
N GLU A 44 10.00 10.93 -17.71
CA GLU A 44 10.41 11.23 -16.33
C GLU A 44 9.41 10.70 -15.29
N LEU A 45 8.11 10.92 -15.50
CA LEU A 45 7.06 10.41 -14.62
C LEU A 45 6.96 8.88 -14.66
N THR A 46 7.18 8.27 -15.82
CA THR A 46 7.19 6.82 -15.97
C THR A 46 8.35 6.21 -15.21
N ASP A 47 9.55 6.77 -15.35
CA ASP A 47 10.74 6.32 -14.62
C ASP A 47 10.60 6.53 -13.12
N LEU A 48 10.04 7.65 -12.69
CA LEU A 48 9.74 7.92 -11.29
C LEU A 48 8.82 6.85 -10.70
N ARG A 49 7.73 6.53 -11.38
CA ARG A 49 6.77 5.49 -10.94
C ARG A 49 7.41 4.10 -10.92
N LYS A 50 8.23 3.75 -11.93
CA LYS A 50 8.99 2.49 -11.94
C LYS A 50 9.90 2.39 -10.73
N ASN A 51 10.69 3.42 -10.44
CA ASN A 51 11.58 3.45 -9.29
C ASN A 51 10.82 3.26 -7.97
N ILE A 52 9.67 3.92 -7.80
CA ILE A 52 8.84 3.78 -6.61
C ILE A 52 8.32 2.34 -6.45
N VAL A 53 7.79 1.75 -7.52
CA VAL A 53 7.25 0.39 -7.47
C VAL A 53 8.34 -0.64 -7.24
N GLU A 54 9.50 -0.52 -7.89
CA GLU A 54 10.65 -1.38 -7.65
C GLU A 54 11.12 -1.32 -6.18
N LEU A 55 11.14 -0.12 -5.57
CA LEU A 55 11.46 0.01 -4.14
C LEU A 55 10.44 -0.69 -3.25
N VAL A 56 9.15 -0.63 -3.58
CA VAL A 56 8.10 -1.37 -2.86
C VAL A 56 8.31 -2.88 -3.01
N LEU A 57 8.65 -3.34 -4.21
CA LEU A 57 8.87 -4.76 -4.50
C LEU A 57 10.12 -5.33 -3.80
N THR A 58 11.07 -4.51 -3.35
CA THR A 58 12.25 -5.00 -2.61
C THR A 58 11.91 -5.69 -1.29
N ASP A 59 10.78 -5.38 -0.69
CA ASP A 59 10.31 -5.95 0.60
C ASP A 59 9.03 -6.77 0.42
N HIS A 60 8.70 -7.15 -0.82
CA HIS A 60 7.50 -7.91 -1.15
C HIS A 60 7.87 -9.18 -1.92
N PRO A 61 7.28 -10.36 -1.57
CA PRO A 61 7.53 -11.60 -2.32
C PRO A 61 7.10 -11.45 -3.78
N MET A 62 7.97 -11.86 -4.72
CA MET A 62 7.69 -11.83 -6.16
C MET A 62 7.05 -13.14 -6.66
N GLU A 63 6.48 -13.94 -5.77
CA GLU A 63 5.91 -15.27 -6.04
C GLU A 63 4.41 -15.17 -6.37
N CYS A 64 4.06 -14.32 -7.34
CA CYS A 64 2.67 -14.02 -7.69
C CYS A 64 1.88 -15.27 -8.09
N ASP A 65 2.48 -16.23 -8.79
CA ASP A 65 1.79 -17.46 -9.25
C ASP A 65 1.27 -18.33 -8.09
N GLY A 66 1.93 -18.27 -6.94
CA GLY A 66 1.52 -18.97 -5.71
C GLY A 66 0.69 -18.12 -4.75
N CYS A 67 0.46 -16.87 -5.07
CA CYS A 67 -0.23 -15.92 -4.20
C CYS A 67 -1.76 -16.10 -4.27
N GLU A 68 -2.43 -16.04 -3.11
CA GLU A 68 -3.89 -16.21 -3.02
C GLU A 68 -4.67 -15.12 -3.78
N VAL A 69 -4.06 -13.95 -4.00
CA VAL A 69 -4.66 -12.82 -4.74
C VAL A 69 -4.03 -12.60 -6.11
N ASN A 70 -3.41 -13.63 -6.68
CA ASN A 70 -2.90 -13.54 -8.05
C ASN A 70 -3.99 -13.06 -9.02
N ASN A 71 -3.66 -12.08 -9.86
CA ASN A 71 -4.58 -11.37 -10.77
C ASN A 71 -5.69 -10.54 -10.09
N ASN A 72 -5.65 -10.39 -8.77
CA ASN A 72 -6.55 -9.52 -8.00
C ASN A 72 -5.78 -8.70 -6.96
N CYS A 73 -4.61 -8.19 -7.32
CA CYS A 73 -3.71 -7.43 -6.47
C CYS A 73 -3.38 -6.09 -7.13
N GLU A 74 -3.62 -4.98 -6.40
CA GLU A 74 -3.33 -3.64 -6.92
C GLU A 74 -1.83 -3.45 -7.24
N LEU A 75 -0.94 -4.01 -6.40
CA LEU A 75 0.51 -3.93 -6.63
C LEU A 75 0.91 -4.65 -7.92
N GLN A 76 0.39 -5.87 -8.14
CA GLN A 76 0.65 -6.64 -9.36
C GLN A 76 0.14 -5.89 -10.60
N THR A 77 -1.05 -5.32 -10.55
CA THR A 77 -1.61 -4.53 -11.65
C THR A 77 -0.70 -3.35 -11.99
N VAL A 78 -0.29 -2.57 -11.00
CA VAL A 78 0.58 -1.41 -11.23
C VAL A 78 1.97 -1.83 -11.74
N ALA A 79 2.54 -2.92 -11.23
CA ALA A 79 3.81 -3.45 -11.72
C ALA A 79 3.73 -3.89 -13.19
N ASN A 80 2.66 -4.59 -13.56
CA ASN A 80 2.41 -5.01 -14.95
C ASN A 80 2.22 -3.80 -15.88
N ASP A 81 1.44 -2.81 -15.49
CA ASP A 81 1.22 -1.58 -16.27
C ASP A 81 2.51 -0.80 -16.54
N LEU A 82 3.47 -0.87 -15.61
CA LEU A 82 4.78 -0.25 -15.73
C LEU A 82 5.83 -1.17 -16.41
N GLY A 83 5.47 -2.41 -16.75
CA GLY A 83 6.36 -3.39 -17.36
C GLY A 83 7.49 -3.85 -16.44
N ILE A 84 7.21 -3.97 -15.13
CA ILE A 84 8.16 -4.40 -14.11
C ILE A 84 7.97 -5.90 -13.86
N SER A 85 8.98 -6.70 -14.20
CA SER A 85 9.02 -8.14 -13.94
C SER A 85 10.01 -8.52 -12.84
N ASP A 86 10.88 -7.60 -12.45
CA ASP A 86 11.88 -7.77 -11.41
C ASP A 86 12.31 -6.39 -10.90
N HIS A 87 12.96 -6.32 -9.75
CA HIS A 87 13.46 -5.07 -9.17
C HIS A 87 14.99 -5.01 -9.18
N ARG A 88 15.54 -3.81 -9.39
CA ARG A 88 17.00 -3.56 -9.48
C ARG A 88 17.69 -3.48 -8.11
N TYR A 89 16.93 -3.32 -7.05
CA TYR A 89 17.46 -3.07 -5.72
C TYR A 89 17.62 -4.38 -4.96
N ASN A 90 18.80 -4.59 -4.38
CA ASN A 90 19.03 -5.74 -3.52
C ASN A 90 18.32 -5.52 -2.18
N SER A 91 17.45 -6.46 -1.82
CA SER A 91 16.85 -6.52 -0.49
C SER A 91 17.42 -7.70 0.29
N PRO A 92 17.79 -7.52 1.55
CA PRO A 92 18.19 -8.63 2.40
C PRO A 92 17.00 -9.52 2.80
N LYS A 93 15.76 -9.07 2.64
CA LYS A 93 14.55 -9.75 3.10
C LYS A 93 13.39 -9.46 2.14
N GLN A 94 13.02 -10.44 1.33
CA GLN A 94 11.75 -10.42 0.56
C GLN A 94 10.55 -10.89 1.40
N HIS A 95 10.82 -11.54 2.53
CA HIS A 95 9.82 -11.98 3.50
C HIS A 95 10.18 -11.42 4.87
N LYS A 96 9.23 -10.85 5.56
CA LYS A 96 9.42 -10.35 6.93
C LYS A 96 9.64 -11.48 7.93
N GLY A 97 9.23 -12.70 7.55
CA GLY A 97 9.33 -13.90 8.39
C GLY A 97 8.48 -13.82 9.65
N ILE A 98 7.44 -13.01 9.62
CA ILE A 98 6.48 -12.87 10.71
C ILE A 98 5.39 -13.93 10.49
N PRO A 99 5.11 -14.79 11.48
CA PRO A 99 4.05 -15.78 11.36
C PRO A 99 2.72 -15.12 10.99
N ARG A 100 1.96 -15.79 10.10
CA ARG A 100 0.60 -15.36 9.76
C ARG A 100 -0.26 -15.37 11.02
N ASP A 101 -0.93 -14.27 11.30
CA ASP A 101 -1.87 -14.13 12.39
C ASP A 101 -3.27 -14.54 11.91
N THR A 102 -3.78 -15.62 12.51
CA THR A 102 -5.12 -16.19 12.27
C THR A 102 -5.96 -16.21 13.54
N SER A 103 -5.58 -15.42 14.53
CA SER A 103 -6.25 -15.39 15.84
C SER A 103 -7.63 -14.74 15.81
N HIS A 104 -7.87 -13.85 14.81
CA HIS A 104 -9.14 -13.14 14.70
C HIS A 104 -10.21 -14.00 14.01
N ASP A 105 -11.44 -13.99 14.50
CA ASP A 105 -12.55 -14.85 14.01
C ASP A 105 -12.95 -14.58 12.56
N TYR A 106 -12.78 -13.34 12.07
CA TYR A 106 -13.27 -12.91 10.76
C TYR A 106 -12.18 -12.44 9.81
N MET A 107 -10.98 -12.23 10.28
CA MET A 107 -9.87 -11.68 9.49
C MET A 107 -8.58 -12.43 9.77
N ARG A 108 -7.65 -12.35 8.84
CA ARG A 108 -6.28 -12.85 9.02
C ARG A 108 -5.30 -11.75 8.59
N MET A 109 -4.09 -11.83 9.13
CA MET A 109 -3.01 -10.91 8.80
C MET A 109 -1.77 -11.68 8.37
N ASN A 110 -1.30 -11.43 7.14
CA ASN A 110 -0.06 -11.95 6.59
C ASN A 110 0.87 -10.79 6.25
N LEU A 111 1.78 -10.47 7.15
CA LEU A 111 2.66 -9.32 7.00
C LEU A 111 3.75 -9.50 5.93
N ASP A 112 4.01 -10.72 5.44
CA ASP A 112 4.89 -10.92 4.29
C ASP A 112 4.34 -10.25 3.03
N ASN A 113 3.01 -10.18 2.88
CA ASN A 113 2.36 -9.49 1.78
C ASN A 113 2.21 -7.97 2.00
N CYS A 114 2.59 -7.45 3.17
CA CYS A 114 2.39 -6.05 3.53
C CYS A 114 3.44 -5.14 2.87
N ILE A 115 2.99 -4.14 2.13
CA ILE A 115 3.82 -3.10 1.50
C ILE A 115 3.93 -1.81 2.32
N ASN A 116 3.55 -1.83 3.59
CA ASN A 116 3.61 -0.69 4.50
C ASN A 116 2.91 0.60 4.01
N CYS A 117 1.87 0.46 3.20
CA CYS A 117 1.15 1.60 2.61
C CYS A 117 0.33 2.42 3.62
N GLY A 118 0.09 1.90 4.82
CA GLY A 118 -0.66 2.56 5.89
C GLY A 118 -2.16 2.71 5.66
N ARG A 119 -2.73 2.13 4.58
CA ARG A 119 -4.18 2.24 4.32
C ARG A 119 -5.03 1.63 5.43
N CYS A 120 -4.64 0.47 5.95
CA CYS A 120 -5.35 -0.21 7.03
C CYS A 120 -5.32 0.59 8.34
N VAL A 121 -4.17 1.18 8.69
CA VAL A 121 -4.01 2.06 9.86
C VAL A 121 -4.97 3.25 9.74
N ARG A 122 -4.96 3.91 8.58
CA ARG A 122 -5.82 5.06 8.32
C ARG A 122 -7.31 4.69 8.22
N ALA A 123 -7.64 3.50 7.71
CA ALA A 123 -9.01 3.02 7.72
C ALA A 123 -9.51 2.76 9.14
N CYS A 124 -8.66 2.20 10.00
CA CYS A 124 -8.96 2.00 11.41
C CYS A 124 -9.17 3.32 12.16
N ASP A 125 -8.38 4.35 11.83
CA ASP A 125 -8.46 5.70 12.39
C ASP A 125 -9.63 6.50 11.77
N GLU A 126 -9.59 6.74 10.44
CA GLU A 126 -10.48 7.70 9.77
C GLU A 126 -11.91 7.18 9.56
N ILE A 127 -12.09 5.86 9.41
CA ILE A 127 -13.42 5.26 9.15
C ILE A 127 -14.06 4.77 10.44
N GLN A 128 -13.34 3.95 11.21
CA GLN A 128 -13.87 3.30 12.41
C GLN A 128 -13.61 4.13 13.68
N GLY A 129 -12.50 4.84 13.76
CA GLY A 129 -12.10 5.58 14.97
C GLY A 129 -11.66 4.70 16.13
N SER A 130 -11.19 3.46 15.85
CA SER A 130 -10.79 2.49 16.88
C SER A 130 -9.30 2.54 17.22
N PHE A 131 -8.45 3.04 16.32
CA PHE A 131 -7.00 3.21 16.51
C PHE A 131 -6.22 1.94 16.87
N VAL A 132 -6.77 0.77 16.59
CA VAL A 132 -6.16 -0.52 16.92
C VAL A 132 -4.89 -0.79 16.12
N LEU A 133 -4.92 -0.44 14.82
CA LEU A 133 -3.80 -0.66 13.92
C LEU A 133 -2.83 0.53 13.95
N THR A 134 -1.54 0.25 14.04
CA THR A 134 -0.49 1.26 13.98
C THR A 134 0.74 0.76 13.22
N MET A 135 1.63 1.69 12.85
CA MET A 135 2.95 1.36 12.30
C MET A 135 3.96 1.23 13.42
N SER A 136 4.73 0.15 13.42
CA SER A 136 5.83 -0.10 14.35
C SER A 136 7.14 -0.32 13.59
N GLY A 137 8.27 -0.05 14.23
CA GLY A 137 9.60 -0.22 13.63
C GLY A 137 9.97 0.90 12.64
N ARG A 138 11.04 0.66 11.88
CA ARG A 138 11.54 1.58 10.84
C ARG A 138 12.33 0.82 9.77
N GLY A 139 12.44 1.42 8.56
CA GLY A 139 13.11 0.77 7.42
C GLY A 139 12.48 -0.58 7.10
N PHE A 140 13.28 -1.59 6.82
CA PHE A 140 12.82 -2.95 6.53
C PHE A 140 12.18 -3.67 7.74
N GLU A 141 12.35 -3.17 8.95
CA GLU A 141 11.68 -3.70 10.14
C GLU A 141 10.30 -3.04 10.38
N SER A 142 9.89 -2.12 9.51
CA SER A 142 8.57 -1.50 9.60
C SER A 142 7.47 -2.53 9.36
N ARG A 143 6.47 -2.53 10.23
CA ARG A 143 5.32 -3.43 10.13
C ARG A 143 4.07 -2.81 10.74
N ILE A 144 2.94 -3.36 10.37
CA ILE A 144 1.67 -3.06 11.05
C ILE A 144 1.60 -3.89 12.33
N THR A 145 1.14 -3.28 13.40
CA THR A 145 0.88 -3.94 14.69
C THR A 145 -0.51 -3.58 15.18
N THR A 146 -1.02 -4.40 16.08
CA THR A 146 -2.30 -4.22 16.75
C THR A 146 -2.04 -3.84 18.20
N ASP A 147 -2.71 -2.80 18.70
CA ASP A 147 -2.57 -2.27 20.05
C ASP A 147 -1.08 -2.22 20.53
N ASN A 148 -0.73 -2.92 21.58
CA ASN A 148 0.63 -3.06 22.10
C ASN A 148 1.37 -4.28 21.53
N ASP A 149 1.22 -4.55 20.23
CA ASP A 149 1.81 -5.70 19.55
C ASP A 149 1.20 -7.06 19.98
N MET A 150 -0.09 -7.04 20.27
CA MET A 150 -0.89 -8.22 20.61
C MET A 150 -1.29 -8.98 19.33
N MET A 151 -1.72 -10.23 19.48
CA MET A 151 -2.38 -10.96 18.40
C MET A 151 -3.67 -10.25 17.98
N PHE A 152 -4.02 -10.31 16.70
CA PHE A 152 -5.15 -9.57 16.15
C PHE A 152 -6.47 -9.89 16.86
N GLY A 153 -6.71 -11.16 17.18
CA GLY A 153 -7.91 -11.59 17.90
C GLY A 153 -7.96 -11.17 19.37
N ASP A 154 -6.80 -10.89 19.99
CA ASP A 154 -6.71 -10.45 21.38
C ASP A 154 -6.76 -8.92 21.52
N SER A 155 -6.72 -8.20 20.39
CA SER A 155 -6.72 -6.74 20.36
C SER A 155 -8.11 -6.14 20.62
N SER A 156 -8.17 -4.84 20.82
CA SER A 156 -9.42 -4.09 20.96
C SER A 156 -10.20 -3.92 19.63
N CYS A 157 -9.92 -4.76 18.63
CA CYS A 157 -10.57 -4.72 17.32
C CYS A 157 -12.07 -4.94 17.42
N VAL A 158 -12.85 -4.10 16.77
CA VAL A 158 -14.31 -4.19 16.70
C VAL A 158 -14.82 -4.94 15.47
N SER A 159 -13.96 -5.63 14.75
CA SER A 159 -14.28 -6.49 13.60
C SER A 159 -15.02 -5.80 12.44
N CYS A 160 -14.76 -4.52 12.20
CA CYS A 160 -15.47 -3.75 11.17
C CYS A 160 -15.06 -4.07 9.72
N GLY A 161 -13.93 -4.76 9.49
CA GLY A 161 -13.42 -5.15 8.17
C GLY A 161 -12.83 -4.03 7.30
N ALA A 162 -12.88 -2.76 7.72
CA ALA A 162 -12.42 -1.62 6.91
C ALA A 162 -10.94 -1.73 6.49
N CYS A 163 -10.10 -2.31 7.33
CA CYS A 163 -8.68 -2.56 7.04
C CYS A 163 -8.48 -3.60 5.94
N ALA A 164 -9.24 -4.69 5.94
CA ALA A 164 -9.19 -5.73 4.91
C ALA A 164 -9.66 -5.18 3.56
N HIS A 165 -10.81 -4.51 3.52
CA HIS A 165 -11.35 -3.91 2.29
C HIS A 165 -10.45 -2.86 1.62
N THR A 166 -9.54 -2.23 2.36
CA THR A 166 -8.64 -1.22 1.81
C THR A 166 -7.24 -1.74 1.52
N CYS A 167 -6.94 -3.00 1.87
CA CYS A 167 -5.61 -3.58 1.69
C CYS A 167 -5.33 -3.87 0.21
N PRO A 168 -4.28 -3.28 -0.40
CA PRO A 168 -4.02 -3.43 -1.83
C PRO A 168 -3.36 -4.76 -2.21
N THR A 169 -2.87 -5.53 -1.23
CA THR A 169 -2.09 -6.76 -1.41
C THR A 169 -2.61 -7.93 -0.58
N ASP A 170 -3.80 -7.79 -0.01
CA ASP A 170 -4.44 -8.80 0.85
C ASP A 170 -3.59 -9.22 2.07
N ALA A 171 -2.69 -8.33 2.52
CA ALA A 171 -1.93 -8.56 3.75
C ALA A 171 -2.85 -8.64 4.98
N ILE A 172 -3.97 -7.95 4.96
CA ILE A 172 -5.13 -8.17 5.84
C ILE A 172 -6.29 -8.53 4.95
N SER A 173 -6.89 -9.69 5.20
CA SER A 173 -8.01 -10.22 4.42
C SER A 173 -9.13 -10.74 5.30
N ASP A 174 -10.35 -10.67 4.75
CA ASP A 174 -11.52 -11.27 5.37
C ASP A 174 -11.46 -12.80 5.21
N LEU A 175 -11.80 -13.51 6.27
CA LEU A 175 -12.16 -14.91 6.17
C LEU A 175 -13.52 -14.96 5.48
N SER A 176 -13.56 -15.45 4.25
CA SER A 176 -14.78 -15.47 3.42
C SER A 176 -15.94 -16.11 4.19
N LEU A 177 -17.04 -15.37 4.32
CA LEU A 177 -18.28 -15.87 4.92
C LEU A 177 -18.91 -17.05 4.14
N ILE A 178 -18.43 -17.30 2.92
CA ILE A 178 -18.85 -18.46 2.10
C ILE A 178 -18.41 -19.79 2.76
N HIS A 179 -17.41 -19.74 3.61
CA HIS A 179 -16.86 -20.90 4.32
C HIS A 179 -17.29 -21.00 5.79
N ILE A 180 -18.20 -20.14 6.23
CA ILE A 180 -18.80 -20.21 7.56
C ILE A 180 -20.08 -21.04 7.52
#